data_011bcaf4e2639af68314ce2c749f47f4
#
_entry.id   011bcaf4e2639af68314ce2c749f47f4
#
_cell.length_a   1.000
_cell.length_b   1.000
_cell.length_c   1.000
_cell.angle_alpha   90.00
_cell.angle_beta   90.00
_cell.angle_gamma   90.00
#
_symmetry.space_group_name_H-M   'P 1'
#
loop_
_entity.id
_entity.type
_entity.pdbx_description
1 polymer ?
#
loop_
_entity_poly.entity_id
_entity_poly.type
_entity_poly.pdbx_seq_one_letter_code
_entity_poly.pdbx_strand_id
1 'polypeptide(L)'
;SNLAVRREVMEAVCFDEAYAGWGWEDVDWALSAAKRFSIGHIDNPAGHAGLETVPALLAKFAQTGPNFARLLARHPSYADRPGARMARRLKAYRLGWLARAVGAAAARAPLPDHARVLGLKLFRAGVCAKALAS
;
A
#
# COMPACT_ATOMS: atom_id res chain seq x y z
N SER A 1 -7.31 -2.56 -10.11
CA SER A 1 -8.43 -1.70 -9.66
C SER A 1 -9.35 -1.41 -10.85
N ASN A 2 -10.64 -1.28 -10.59
CA ASN A 2 -11.65 -0.95 -11.57
C ASN A 2 -12.11 0.49 -11.28
N LEU A 3 -11.68 1.43 -12.10
CA LEU A 3 -11.86 2.87 -11.87
C LEU A 3 -12.38 3.54 -13.14
N ALA A 4 -13.46 4.29 -13.03
CA ALA A 4 -13.95 5.20 -14.06
C ALA A 4 -13.72 6.64 -13.60
N VAL A 5 -13.14 7.47 -14.46
CA VAL A 5 -12.78 8.85 -14.15
C VAL A 5 -13.20 9.76 -15.29
N ARG A 6 -13.82 10.90 -14.95
CA ARG A 6 -14.11 11.94 -15.94
C ARG A 6 -12.80 12.63 -16.38
N ARG A 7 -12.73 13.01 -17.66
CA ARG A 7 -11.55 13.65 -18.25
C ARG A 7 -11.09 14.87 -17.43
N GLU A 8 -12.00 15.73 -17.04
CA GLU A 8 -11.73 16.94 -16.27
C GLU A 8 -11.01 16.67 -14.94
N VAL A 9 -11.28 15.51 -14.30
CA VAL A 9 -10.59 15.10 -13.06
C VAL A 9 -9.15 14.71 -13.35
N MET A 10 -8.91 13.98 -14.45
CA MET A 10 -7.56 13.58 -14.86
C MET A 10 -6.72 14.79 -15.27
N GLU A 11 -7.31 15.78 -15.95
CA GLU A 11 -6.64 17.02 -16.32
C GLU A 11 -6.32 17.91 -15.10
N ALA A 12 -7.18 17.88 -14.07
CA ALA A 12 -7.02 18.68 -12.87
C ALA A 12 -6.12 18.05 -11.80
N VAL A 13 -5.98 16.71 -11.81
CA VAL A 13 -5.18 15.94 -10.84
C VAL A 13 -4.37 14.89 -11.57
N CYS A 14 -3.12 15.19 -11.86
CA CYS A 14 -2.19 14.25 -12.48
C CYS A 14 -1.61 13.28 -11.45
N PHE A 15 -1.18 12.10 -11.93
CA PHE A 15 -0.33 11.21 -11.13
C PHE A 15 1.02 11.88 -10.85
N ASP A 16 1.56 11.65 -9.68
CA ASP A 16 2.87 12.13 -9.31
C ASP A 16 3.94 11.16 -9.85
N GLU A 17 4.69 11.59 -10.87
CA GLU A 17 5.72 10.80 -11.55
C GLU A 17 6.94 10.46 -10.69
N ALA A 18 7.07 11.06 -9.51
CA ALA A 18 8.13 10.74 -8.58
C ALA A 18 7.88 9.47 -7.76
N TYR A 19 6.72 8.81 -7.94
CA TYR A 19 6.51 7.45 -7.44
C TYR A 19 7.29 6.48 -8.32
N ALA A 20 8.26 5.76 -7.75
CA ALA A 20 9.09 4.79 -8.44
C ALA A 20 8.82 3.37 -7.93
N GLY A 21 8.82 2.40 -8.85
CA GLY A 21 8.52 1.01 -8.51
C GLY A 21 7.03 0.77 -8.31
N TRP A 22 6.65 0.01 -7.29
CA TRP A 22 5.27 -0.44 -7.10
C TRP A 22 4.58 0.12 -5.85
N GLY A 23 3.38 0.65 -6.05
CA GLY A 23 2.36 0.91 -5.02
C GLY A 23 2.37 2.33 -4.44
N TRP A 24 1.20 2.71 -3.95
CA TRP A 24 0.83 3.96 -3.31
C TRP A 24 0.54 5.13 -4.26
N GLU A 25 0.92 5.06 -5.53
CA GLU A 25 0.63 6.08 -6.55
C GLU A 25 -0.88 6.27 -6.76
N ASP A 26 -1.62 5.19 -6.77
CA ASP A 26 -3.08 5.18 -6.89
C ASP A 26 -3.76 5.77 -5.65
N VAL A 27 -3.23 5.47 -4.47
CA VAL A 27 -3.73 6.01 -3.20
C VAL A 27 -3.45 7.51 -3.11
N ASP A 28 -2.24 7.96 -3.48
CA ASP A 28 -1.88 9.38 -3.52
C ASP A 28 -2.78 10.16 -4.46
N TRP A 29 -2.98 9.64 -5.67
CA TRP A 29 -3.86 10.25 -6.65
C TRP A 29 -5.30 10.34 -6.13
N ALA A 30 -5.84 9.25 -5.58
CA ALA A 30 -7.20 9.23 -5.05
C ALA A 30 -7.40 10.23 -3.89
N LEU A 31 -6.43 10.32 -2.97
CA LEU A 31 -6.47 11.30 -1.88
C LEU A 31 -6.37 12.74 -2.39
N SER A 32 -5.61 12.97 -3.44
CA SER A 32 -5.48 14.28 -4.08
C SER A 32 -6.76 14.67 -4.81
N ALA A 33 -7.36 13.74 -5.55
CA ALA A 33 -8.63 13.94 -6.24
C ALA A 33 -9.78 14.19 -5.26
N ALA A 34 -9.83 13.45 -4.14
CA ALA A 34 -10.87 13.59 -3.12
C ALA A 34 -10.91 14.96 -2.43
N LYS A 35 -9.84 15.76 -2.51
CA LYS A 35 -9.84 17.15 -1.99
C LYS A 35 -10.69 18.10 -2.84
N ARG A 36 -10.95 17.76 -4.09
CA ARG A 36 -11.60 18.64 -5.08
C ARG A 36 -12.84 18.05 -5.71
N PHE A 37 -12.95 16.72 -5.73
CA PHE A 37 -14.00 15.99 -6.43
C PHE A 37 -14.62 14.92 -5.53
N SER A 38 -15.90 14.65 -5.74
CA SER A 38 -16.59 13.55 -5.07
C SER A 38 -16.16 12.20 -5.67
N ILE A 39 -15.90 11.21 -4.80
CA ILE A 39 -15.63 9.83 -5.17
C ILE A 39 -16.81 8.98 -4.75
N GLY A 40 -17.44 8.30 -5.70
CA GLY A 40 -18.54 7.37 -5.45
C GLY A 40 -18.12 5.92 -5.64
N HIS A 41 -18.71 5.03 -4.87
CA HIS A 41 -18.63 3.59 -5.13
C HIS A 41 -19.84 3.17 -5.94
N ILE A 42 -19.61 2.44 -7.01
CA ILE A 42 -20.65 1.82 -7.84
C ILE A 42 -20.48 0.31 -7.81
N ASP A 43 -21.57 -0.42 -7.94
CA ASP A 43 -21.52 -1.86 -8.11
C ASP A 43 -21.01 -2.17 -9.52
N ASN A 44 -19.75 -2.55 -9.61
CA ASN A 44 -19.07 -2.84 -10.86
C ASN A 44 -18.14 -4.05 -10.67
N PRO A 45 -18.69 -5.27 -10.60
CA PRO A 45 -17.90 -6.47 -10.40
C PRO A 45 -16.98 -6.72 -11.59
N ALA A 46 -15.72 -7.02 -11.31
CA ALA A 46 -14.74 -7.39 -12.32
C ALA A 46 -13.97 -8.64 -11.90
N GLY A 47 -13.81 -9.57 -12.84
CA GLY A 47 -12.96 -10.75 -12.64
C GLY A 47 -11.48 -10.38 -12.71
N HIS A 48 -10.69 -10.84 -11.75
CA HIS A 48 -9.24 -10.68 -11.76
C HIS A 48 -8.58 -11.93 -12.36
N ALA A 49 -8.19 -11.88 -13.63
CA ALA A 49 -7.66 -13.04 -14.35
C ALA A 49 -6.21 -13.41 -13.99
N GLY A 50 -5.44 -12.50 -13.43
CA GLY A 50 -4.03 -12.71 -13.09
C GLY A 50 -3.81 -12.74 -11.58
N LEU A 51 -3.84 -13.93 -10.96
CA LEU A 51 -3.48 -14.08 -9.54
C LEU A 51 -1.96 -14.10 -9.40
N GLU A 52 -1.45 -13.22 -8.57
CA GLU A 52 -0.01 -13.17 -8.27
C GLU A 52 0.41 -14.28 -7.30
N THR A 53 1.58 -14.83 -7.53
CA THR A 53 2.18 -15.76 -6.57
C THR A 53 2.68 -15.02 -5.32
N VAL A 54 2.75 -15.72 -4.19
CA VAL A 54 3.29 -15.13 -2.95
C VAL A 54 4.70 -14.56 -3.12
N PRO A 55 5.65 -15.23 -3.79
CA PRO A 55 6.97 -14.64 -4.07
C PRO A 55 6.89 -13.33 -4.85
N ALA A 56 6.04 -13.25 -5.89
CA ALA A 56 5.85 -12.04 -6.68
C ALA A 56 5.26 -10.89 -5.85
N LEU A 57 4.25 -11.18 -5.01
CA LEU A 57 3.67 -10.19 -4.09
C LEU A 57 4.69 -9.67 -3.08
N LEU A 58 5.51 -10.53 -2.50
CA LEU A 58 6.57 -10.12 -1.56
C LEU A 58 7.62 -9.25 -2.25
N ALA A 59 8.01 -9.57 -3.50
CA ALA A 59 8.93 -8.76 -4.29
C ALA A 59 8.35 -7.37 -4.59
N LYS A 60 7.07 -7.29 -4.98
CA LYS A 60 6.36 -6.02 -5.16
C LYS A 60 6.28 -5.22 -3.86
N PHE A 61 5.86 -5.84 -2.77
CA PHE A 61 5.76 -5.16 -1.48
C PHE A 61 7.10 -4.66 -0.95
N ALA A 62 8.21 -5.34 -1.27
CA ALA A 62 9.55 -4.88 -0.88
C ALA A 62 9.92 -3.49 -1.46
N GLN A 63 9.30 -3.09 -2.56
CA GLN A 63 9.54 -1.80 -3.22
C GLN A 63 8.69 -0.65 -2.67
N THR A 64 7.63 -0.95 -1.89
CA THR A 64 6.61 0.05 -1.50
C THR A 64 7.08 1.07 -0.45
N GLY A 65 8.21 0.86 0.18
CA GLY A 65 8.67 1.67 1.31
C GLY A 65 8.86 3.16 1.00
N PRO A 66 9.70 3.53 0.03
CA PRO A 66 9.93 4.94 -0.32
C PRO A 66 8.65 5.66 -0.73
N ASN A 67 7.81 4.98 -1.53
CA ASN A 67 6.52 5.51 -1.95
C ASN A 67 5.57 5.75 -0.76
N PHE A 68 5.61 4.88 0.26
CA PHE A 68 4.84 5.09 1.48
C PHE A 68 5.31 6.31 2.29
N ALA A 69 6.62 6.52 2.39
CA ALA A 69 7.17 7.72 3.05
C ALA A 69 6.72 8.99 2.31
N ARG A 70 6.77 8.98 0.96
CA ARG A 70 6.28 10.07 0.12
C ARG A 70 4.78 10.32 0.33
N LEU A 71 3.96 9.27 0.34
CA LEU A 71 2.52 9.37 0.61
C LEU A 71 2.24 10.09 1.93
N LEU A 72 2.92 9.71 3.01
CA LEU A 72 2.72 10.34 4.32
C LEU A 72 3.18 11.79 4.37
N ALA A 73 4.23 12.14 3.62
CA ALA A 73 4.68 13.53 3.49
C ALA A 73 3.63 14.40 2.79
N ARG A 74 2.97 13.88 1.76
CA ARG A 74 1.93 14.59 0.98
C ARG A 74 0.55 14.59 1.67
N HIS A 75 0.24 13.52 2.41
CA HIS A 75 -1.04 13.29 3.07
C HIS A 75 -0.85 12.88 4.53
N PRO A 76 -0.47 13.81 5.44
CA PRO A 76 -0.18 13.48 6.85
C PRO A 76 -1.34 12.78 7.58
N SER A 77 -2.58 13.10 7.25
CA SER A 77 -3.77 12.46 7.82
C SER A 77 -3.88 10.95 7.50
N TYR A 78 -3.19 10.49 6.44
CA TYR A 78 -3.14 9.06 6.13
C TYR A 78 -2.41 8.24 7.21
N ALA A 79 -1.58 8.89 8.04
CA ALA A 79 -0.88 8.27 9.16
C ALA A 79 -1.82 7.61 10.19
N ASP A 80 -3.10 8.03 10.23
CA ASP A 80 -4.10 7.48 11.15
C ASP A 80 -4.80 6.21 10.62
N ARG A 81 -4.56 5.84 9.37
CA ARG A 81 -5.07 4.58 8.83
C ARG A 81 -4.42 3.36 9.51
N PRO A 82 -5.16 2.25 9.71
CA PRO A 82 -4.66 1.10 10.46
C PRO A 82 -3.30 0.57 10.00
N GLY A 83 -3.07 0.45 8.68
CA GLY A 83 -1.80 -0.01 8.11
C GLY A 83 -0.64 0.97 8.37
N ALA A 84 -0.92 2.27 8.28
CA ALA A 84 0.08 3.32 8.54
C ALA A 84 0.41 3.39 10.04
N ARG A 85 -0.59 3.27 10.92
CA ARG A 85 -0.36 3.17 12.37
C ARG A 85 0.50 1.96 12.73
N MET A 86 0.25 0.81 12.10
CA MET A 86 1.08 -0.38 12.29
C MET A 86 2.54 -0.11 11.91
N ALA A 87 2.79 0.44 10.71
CA ALA A 87 4.14 0.76 10.26
C ALA A 87 4.86 1.74 11.20
N ARG A 88 4.16 2.78 11.67
CA ARG A 88 4.71 3.75 12.65
C ARG A 88 5.05 3.10 13.99
N ARG A 89 4.20 2.21 14.49
CA ARG A 89 4.49 1.43 15.73
C ARG A 89 5.70 0.53 15.54
N LEU A 90 5.76 -0.21 14.44
CA LEU A 90 6.92 -1.05 14.13
C LEU A 90 8.22 -0.24 13.99
N LYS A 91 8.15 0.98 13.45
CA LYS A 91 9.28 1.93 13.46
C LYS A 91 9.67 2.32 14.89
N ALA A 92 8.70 2.77 15.69
CA ALA A 92 8.94 3.26 17.06
C ALA A 92 9.62 2.20 17.95
N TYR A 93 9.21 0.94 17.82
CA TYR A 93 9.80 -0.18 18.57
C TYR A 93 10.97 -0.86 17.84
N ARG A 94 11.41 -0.34 16.68
CA ARG A 94 12.49 -0.91 15.87
C ARG A 94 12.26 -2.35 15.43
N LEU A 95 10.99 -2.77 15.31
CA LEU A 95 10.56 -4.14 14.97
C LEU A 95 10.28 -4.35 13.46
N GLY A 96 10.58 -3.38 12.61
CA GLY A 96 10.32 -3.48 11.17
C GLY A 96 11.01 -4.69 10.52
N TRP A 97 12.23 -5.02 10.89
CA TRP A 97 12.96 -6.18 10.39
C TRP A 97 12.30 -7.51 10.81
N LEU A 98 11.85 -7.61 12.05
CA LEU A 98 11.17 -8.81 12.57
C LEU A 98 9.81 -9.00 11.88
N ALA A 99 9.04 -7.92 11.73
CA ALA A 99 7.77 -7.95 11.00
C ALA A 99 7.94 -8.43 9.55
N ARG A 100 9.03 -8.04 8.88
CA ARG A 100 9.36 -8.54 7.54
C ARG A 100 9.69 -10.03 7.55
N ALA A 101 10.54 -10.47 8.46
CA ALA A 101 10.94 -11.88 8.55
C ALA A 101 9.73 -12.79 8.86
N VAL A 102 8.99 -12.48 9.93
CA VAL A 102 7.81 -13.23 10.35
C VAL A 102 6.71 -13.17 9.28
N GLY A 103 6.45 -12.00 8.71
CA GLY A 103 5.44 -11.82 7.68
C GLY A 103 5.76 -12.61 6.40
N ALA A 104 7.02 -12.63 5.97
CA ALA A 104 7.44 -13.41 4.81
C ALA A 104 7.38 -14.92 5.05
N ALA A 105 7.72 -15.38 6.25
CA ALA A 105 7.61 -16.78 6.65
C ALA A 105 6.14 -17.23 6.68
N ALA A 106 5.27 -16.47 7.35
CA ALA A 106 3.84 -16.76 7.45
C ALA A 106 3.14 -16.77 6.08
N ALA A 107 3.51 -15.86 5.18
CA ALA A 107 2.93 -15.82 3.84
C ALA A 107 3.30 -17.05 2.98
N ARG A 108 4.44 -17.68 3.24
CA ARG A 108 4.92 -18.87 2.52
C ARG A 108 4.53 -20.19 3.18
N ALA A 109 4.17 -20.16 4.46
CA ALA A 109 3.83 -21.35 5.21
C ALA A 109 2.53 -21.99 4.70
N PRO A 110 2.32 -23.31 4.91
CA PRO A 110 1.07 -24.00 4.59
C PRO A 110 -0.02 -23.66 5.62
N LEU A 111 -0.34 -22.40 5.72
CA LEU A 111 -1.37 -21.86 6.61
C LEU A 111 -2.64 -21.54 5.84
N PRO A 112 -3.80 -21.43 6.52
CA PRO A 112 -5.03 -20.95 5.92
C PRO A 112 -4.83 -19.56 5.26
N ASP A 113 -5.56 -19.29 4.20
CA ASP A 113 -5.34 -18.08 3.38
C ASP A 113 -5.44 -16.77 4.17
N HIS A 114 -6.35 -16.67 5.15
CA HIS A 114 -6.45 -15.49 6.01
C HIS A 114 -5.16 -15.24 6.81
N ALA A 115 -4.48 -16.28 7.29
CA ALA A 115 -3.21 -16.17 8.01
C ALA A 115 -2.07 -15.77 7.07
N ARG A 116 -2.04 -16.33 5.85
CA ARG A 116 -1.08 -15.95 4.81
C ARG A 116 -1.25 -14.51 4.37
N VAL A 117 -2.49 -14.04 4.19
CA VAL A 117 -2.82 -12.64 3.90
C VAL A 117 -2.37 -11.72 5.04
N LEU A 118 -2.56 -12.13 6.30
CA LEU A 118 -2.06 -11.38 7.45
C LEU A 118 -0.52 -11.30 7.44
N GLY A 119 0.16 -12.38 7.07
CA GLY A 119 1.62 -12.40 6.85
C GLY A 119 2.06 -11.38 5.80
N LEU A 120 1.39 -11.31 4.65
CA LEU A 120 1.66 -10.31 3.62
C LEU A 120 1.46 -8.88 4.13
N LYS A 121 0.39 -8.62 4.87
CA LYS A 121 0.13 -7.30 5.49
C LYS A 121 1.22 -6.92 6.49
N LEU A 122 1.65 -7.86 7.32
CA LEU A 122 2.73 -7.66 8.29
C LEU A 122 4.07 -7.38 7.59
N PHE A 123 4.41 -8.14 6.57
CA PHE A 123 5.61 -7.91 5.75
C PHE A 123 5.61 -6.49 5.17
N ARG A 124 4.52 -6.08 4.51
CA ARG A 124 4.38 -4.74 3.93
C ARG A 124 4.53 -3.64 4.99
N ALA A 125 3.89 -3.81 6.17
CA ALA A 125 4.03 -2.86 7.28
C ALA A 125 5.49 -2.75 7.76
N GLY A 126 6.23 -3.85 7.82
CA GLY A 126 7.64 -3.86 8.16
C GLY A 126 8.53 -3.15 7.13
N VAL A 127 8.21 -3.29 5.82
CA VAL A 127 8.88 -2.55 4.73
C VAL A 127 8.63 -1.04 4.88
N CYS A 128 7.38 -0.64 5.09
CA CYS A 128 7.01 0.75 5.30
C CYS A 128 7.68 1.33 6.55
N ALA A 129 7.76 0.57 7.65
CA ALA A 129 8.44 0.98 8.87
C ALA A 129 9.93 1.29 8.66
N LYS A 130 10.62 0.47 7.85
CA LYS A 130 12.02 0.70 7.49
C LYS A 130 12.19 2.04 6.74
N ALA A 131 11.36 2.29 5.75
CA ALA A 131 11.43 3.51 4.94
C ALA A 131 11.13 4.80 5.72
N LEU A 132 10.36 4.71 6.80
CA LEU A 132 10.13 5.86 7.70
C LEU A 132 11.32 6.12 8.65
N ALA A 133 12.30 5.22 8.74
CA ALA A 133 13.46 5.34 9.63
C ALA A 133 14.69 5.93 8.92
N SER A 134 14.65 5.99 7.58
CA SER A 134 15.65 6.66 6.73
C SER A 134 15.27 8.10 6.50
#